data_759b8a882dbf8ed24f0814c7be6e49a7
#
_entry.id   759b8a882dbf8ed24f0814c7be6e49a7
#
_cell.length_a   1.000
_cell.length_b   1.000
_cell.length_c   1.000
_cell.angle_alpha   90.00
_cell.angle_beta   90.00
_cell.angle_gamma   90.00
#
_symmetry.space_group_name_H-M   'P 1'
#
loop_
_entity.id
_entity.type
_entity.pdbx_description
1 polymer ?
#
loop_
_entity_poly.entity_id
_entity_poly.type
_entity_poly.pdbx_seq_one_letter_code
_entity_poly.pdbx_strand_id
1 'polypeptide(L)'
;SPTFNLLHTYEGGRLPMHHADLYRLERTGEIADLGITELLGAGGVALVEWGDVAGDALGSGLSIHLQTSEEISTDARHIDIGWMGMSWETRWEKLRSSLSEWSRA
;
A
#
# COMPACT_ATOMS: atom_id res chain seq x y z
N SER A 1 -0.35 -6.71 -11.01
CA SER A 1 -0.15 -5.27 -11.36
C SER A 1 -0.87 -4.92 -12.66
N PRO A 2 -1.49 -3.72 -12.74
CA PRO A 2 -2.13 -3.30 -13.98
C PRO A 2 -1.07 -3.09 -15.09
N THR A 3 -1.30 -3.68 -16.26
CA THR A 3 -0.32 -3.62 -17.35
C THR A 3 -0.55 -2.46 -18.32
N PHE A 4 -1.82 -2.13 -18.58
CA PHE A 4 -2.17 -1.06 -19.53
C PHE A 4 -2.77 0.14 -18.84
N ASN A 5 -3.61 -0.11 -17.83
CA ASN A 5 -4.18 0.95 -17.00
C ASN A 5 -3.40 1.05 -15.71
N LEU A 6 -3.03 2.25 -15.32
CA LEU A 6 -2.30 2.47 -14.07
C LEU A 6 -3.17 2.23 -12.85
N LEU A 7 -4.48 2.26 -13.01
CA LEU A 7 -5.44 2.06 -11.94
C LEU A 7 -6.53 1.10 -12.38
N HIS A 8 -6.81 0.08 -11.56
CA HIS A 8 -7.89 -0.86 -11.80
C HIS A 8 -8.74 -1.01 -10.54
N THR A 9 -10.05 -0.97 -10.69
CA THR A 9 -10.98 -1.09 -9.57
C THR A 9 -11.68 -2.43 -9.61
N TYR A 10 -11.69 -3.11 -8.47
CA TYR A 10 -12.39 -4.38 -8.27
C TYR A 10 -13.56 -4.16 -7.33
N GLU A 11 -14.75 -4.49 -7.80
CA GLU A 11 -15.98 -4.44 -7.02
C GLU A 11 -16.52 -5.85 -6.89
N GLY A 12 -17.23 -6.13 -5.82
CA GLY A 12 -17.77 -7.47 -5.59
C GLY A 12 -17.40 -8.02 -4.23
N GLY A 13 -16.42 -7.45 -3.57
CA GLY A 13 -16.11 -7.73 -2.18
C GLY A 13 -16.89 -6.81 -1.24
N ARG A 14 -16.55 -6.87 0.04
CA ARG A 14 -17.19 -6.01 1.04
C ARG A 14 -16.87 -4.53 0.81
N LEU A 15 -15.69 -4.24 0.33
CA LEU A 15 -15.24 -2.89 0.01
C LEU A 15 -14.68 -2.86 -1.41
N PRO A 16 -14.87 -1.76 -2.15
CA PRO A 16 -14.16 -1.60 -3.41
C PRO A 16 -12.66 -1.60 -3.18
N MET A 17 -11.91 -2.27 -4.05
CA MET A 17 -10.47 -2.28 -3.99
C MET A 17 -9.90 -1.64 -5.25
N HIS A 18 -9.03 -0.66 -5.07
CA HIS A 18 -8.38 0.05 -6.15
C HIS A 18 -6.91 -0.34 -6.17
N HIS A 19 -6.46 -0.92 -7.28
CA HIS A 19 -5.08 -1.35 -7.44
C HIS A 19 -4.39 -0.43 -8.43
N ALA A 20 -3.35 0.23 -8.00
CA ALA A 20 -2.57 1.14 -8.83
C ALA A 20 -1.10 0.72 -8.83
N ASP A 21 -0.44 0.93 -9.97
CA ASP A 21 0.99 0.69 -10.10
C ASP A 21 1.64 1.98 -10.58
N LEU A 22 2.46 2.59 -9.73
CA LEU A 22 3.08 3.88 -9.99
C LEU A 22 4.49 3.76 -10.59
N TYR A 23 4.90 2.56 -10.96
CA TYR A 23 6.26 2.30 -11.44
C TYR A 23 6.68 3.21 -12.59
N ARG A 24 5.75 3.52 -13.50
CA ARG A 24 6.04 4.34 -14.69
C ARG A 24 5.76 5.82 -14.51
N LEU A 25 5.26 6.23 -13.36
CA LEU A 25 4.96 7.65 -13.13
C LEU A 25 6.19 8.37 -12.62
N GLU A 26 6.48 9.51 -13.21
CA GLU A 26 7.65 10.30 -12.87
C GLU A 26 7.31 11.60 -12.12
N ARG A 27 6.02 12.00 -12.13
CA ARG A 27 5.58 13.26 -11.55
C ARG A 27 4.40 13.08 -10.61
N THR A 28 4.42 13.80 -9.50
CA THR A 28 3.33 13.79 -8.53
C THR A 28 2.00 14.27 -9.11
N GLY A 29 2.03 15.15 -10.12
CA GLY A 29 0.82 15.59 -10.79
C GLY A 29 0.09 14.47 -11.52
N GLU A 30 0.85 13.54 -12.10
CA GLU A 30 0.26 12.36 -12.76
C GLU A 30 -0.44 11.46 -11.75
N ILE A 31 0.07 11.40 -10.53
CA ILE A 31 -0.53 10.61 -9.45
C ILE A 31 -1.88 11.20 -9.05
N ALA A 32 -1.95 12.53 -8.92
CA ALA A 32 -3.21 13.21 -8.62
C ALA A 32 -4.26 12.95 -9.71
N ASP A 33 -3.83 12.89 -10.97
CA ASP A 33 -4.72 12.63 -12.11
C ASP A 33 -5.34 11.23 -12.09
N LEU A 34 -4.78 10.29 -11.33
CA LEU A 34 -5.38 8.96 -11.18
C LEU A 34 -6.62 8.97 -10.28
N GLY A 35 -6.81 10.01 -9.48
CA GLY A 35 -7.99 10.13 -8.63
C GLY A 35 -8.04 9.19 -7.45
N ILE A 36 -6.89 8.67 -6.98
CA ILE A 36 -6.83 7.72 -5.86
C ILE A 36 -7.42 8.33 -4.58
N THR A 37 -7.11 9.59 -4.32
CA THR A 37 -7.59 10.26 -3.09
C THR A 37 -9.12 10.33 -3.07
N GLU A 38 -9.73 10.64 -4.20
CA GLU A 38 -11.18 10.70 -4.34
C GLU A 38 -11.82 9.32 -4.15
N LEU A 39 -11.19 8.29 -4.70
CA LEU A 39 -11.66 6.92 -4.54
C LEU A 39 -11.61 6.46 -3.09
N LEU A 40 -10.55 6.83 -2.37
CA LEU A 40 -10.42 6.53 -0.94
C LEU A 40 -11.48 7.27 -0.13
N GLY A 41 -11.78 8.50 -0.51
CA GLY A 41 -12.84 9.28 0.13
C GLY A 41 -14.21 8.66 -0.02
N ALA A 42 -14.42 7.84 -1.05
CA ALA A 42 -15.67 7.12 -1.27
C ALA A 42 -15.76 5.81 -0.48
N GLY A 43 -14.75 5.48 0.34
CA GLY A 43 -14.81 4.34 1.26
C GLY A 43 -14.13 3.06 0.81
N GLY A 44 -13.31 3.12 -0.23
CA GLY A 44 -12.59 1.97 -0.72
C GLY A 44 -11.23 1.76 -0.05
N VAL A 45 -10.53 0.72 -0.49
CA VAL A 45 -9.16 0.41 -0.10
C VAL A 45 -8.28 0.54 -1.34
N ALA A 46 -7.14 1.20 -1.22
CA ALA A 46 -6.18 1.29 -2.30
C ALA A 46 -4.94 0.45 -1.98
N LEU A 47 -4.55 -0.40 -2.92
CA LEU A 47 -3.27 -1.09 -2.92
C LEU A 47 -2.41 -0.43 -3.99
N VAL A 48 -1.33 0.19 -3.58
CA VAL A 48 -0.50 1.00 -4.48
C VAL A 48 0.90 0.41 -4.54
N GLU A 49 1.27 -0.13 -5.71
CA GLU A 49 2.63 -0.61 -5.95
C GLU A 49 3.52 0.57 -6.31
N TRP A 50 4.76 0.54 -5.83
CA TRP A 50 5.71 1.64 -6.00
C TRP A 50 5.19 2.94 -5.40
N GLY A 51 4.51 2.81 -4.24
CA GLY A 51 3.88 3.95 -3.57
C GLY A 51 4.86 5.02 -3.11
N ASP A 52 6.14 4.67 -2.92
CA ASP A 52 7.19 5.62 -2.57
C ASP A 52 7.38 6.71 -3.63
N VAL A 53 7.03 6.42 -4.89
CA VAL A 53 7.05 7.42 -5.97
C VAL A 53 6.10 8.58 -5.67
N ALA A 54 4.99 8.29 -4.99
CA ALA A 54 3.97 9.28 -4.64
C ALA A 54 4.38 10.17 -3.47
N GLY A 55 5.32 9.70 -2.61
CA GLY A 55 5.66 10.44 -1.40
C GLY A 55 4.43 10.65 -0.53
N ASP A 56 4.18 11.90 -0.14
CA ASP A 56 3.07 12.26 0.73
C ASP A 56 1.72 12.39 0.01
N ALA A 57 1.70 12.26 -1.31
CA ALA A 57 0.48 12.50 -2.09
C ALA A 57 -0.64 11.51 -1.80
N LEU A 58 -0.31 10.33 -1.28
CA LEU A 58 -1.30 9.31 -0.95
C LEU A 58 -1.95 9.50 0.43
N GLY A 59 -1.37 10.33 1.27
CA GLY A 59 -1.92 10.62 2.61
C GLY A 59 -1.65 9.49 3.60
N SER A 60 -2.61 9.23 4.50
CA SER A 60 -2.48 8.20 5.52
C SER A 60 -2.55 6.79 4.96
N GLY A 61 -1.74 5.89 5.50
CA GLY A 61 -1.76 4.51 5.06
C GLY A 61 -0.68 3.67 5.72
N LEU A 62 -0.60 2.42 5.27
CA LEU A 62 0.48 1.53 5.65
C LEU A 62 1.52 1.50 4.53
N SER A 63 2.78 1.50 4.93
CA SER A 63 3.91 1.29 4.03
C SER A 63 4.39 -0.14 4.24
N ILE A 64 4.43 -0.93 3.18
CA ILE A 64 4.86 -2.32 3.24
C ILE A 64 6.02 -2.49 2.27
N HIS A 65 7.18 -2.85 2.80
CA HIS A 65 8.37 -3.08 2.00
C HIS A 65 8.71 -4.56 2.01
N LEU A 66 8.72 -5.15 0.83
CA LEU A 66 8.99 -6.59 0.65
C LEU A 66 10.41 -6.78 0.14
N GLN A 67 11.17 -7.64 0.81
CA GLN A 67 12.54 -7.97 0.42
C GLN A 67 12.71 -9.49 0.37
N THR A 68 13.57 -9.96 -0.51
CA THR A 68 13.96 -11.36 -0.51
C THR A 68 14.87 -11.63 0.69
N SER A 69 14.76 -12.82 1.26
CA SER A 69 15.60 -13.22 2.40
C SER A 69 16.32 -14.53 2.08
N GLU A 70 17.33 -14.43 1.23
CA GLU A 70 18.10 -15.60 0.77
C GLU A 70 18.85 -16.28 1.91
N GLU A 71 19.15 -15.55 2.98
CA GLU A 71 19.80 -16.12 4.16
C GLU A 71 18.95 -17.20 4.84
N ILE A 72 17.64 -17.11 4.70
CA ILE A 72 16.69 -18.08 5.27
C ILE A 72 16.35 -19.14 4.24
N SER A 73 15.83 -18.71 3.09
CA SER A 73 15.55 -19.57 1.95
C SER A 73 15.20 -18.71 0.74
N THR A 74 15.17 -19.31 -0.47
CA THR A 74 14.78 -18.59 -1.68
C THR A 74 13.31 -18.21 -1.68
N ASP A 75 12.49 -18.90 -0.88
CA ASP A 75 11.04 -18.64 -0.77
C ASP A 75 10.69 -17.68 0.37
N ALA A 76 11.65 -17.37 1.23
CA ALA A 76 11.41 -16.47 2.34
C ALA A 76 11.39 -15.02 1.91
N ARG A 77 10.60 -14.22 2.61
CA ARG A 77 10.54 -12.77 2.40
C ARG A 77 10.64 -12.06 3.73
N HIS A 78 11.37 -10.96 3.73
CA HIS A 78 11.39 -10.04 4.86
C HIS A 78 10.39 -8.93 4.55
N ILE A 79 9.52 -8.62 5.50
CA ILE A 79 8.49 -7.61 5.33
C ILE A 79 8.65 -6.55 6.41
N ASP A 80 8.89 -5.31 5.99
CA ASP A 80 8.91 -4.17 6.88
C ASP A 80 7.60 -3.43 6.74
N ILE A 81 6.89 -3.21 7.86
CA ILE A 81 5.61 -2.52 7.87
C ILE A 81 5.74 -1.26 8.71
N GLY A 82 5.43 -0.13 8.11
CA GLY A 82 5.36 1.15 8.80
C GLY A 82 3.98 1.78 8.59
N TRP A 83 3.73 2.89 9.25
CA TRP A 83 2.47 3.61 9.10
C TRP A 83 2.74 5.10 8.88
N MET A 84 1.79 5.73 8.21
CA MET A 84 1.80 7.16 7.93
C MET A 84 0.43 7.74 8.26
N GLY A 85 0.44 8.89 8.92
CA GLY A 85 -0.78 9.63 9.19
C GLY A 85 -1.53 9.19 10.44
N MET A 86 -2.37 10.09 10.95
CA MET A 86 -3.03 9.91 12.25
C MET A 86 -4.06 8.79 12.25
N SER A 87 -4.64 8.46 11.10
CA SER A 87 -5.65 7.41 11.04
C SER A 87 -5.07 6.03 11.38
N TRP A 88 -3.79 5.82 11.10
CA TRP A 88 -3.10 4.57 11.42
C TRP A 88 -2.41 4.61 12.77
N GLU A 89 -2.07 5.76 13.28
CA GLU A 89 -1.45 5.89 14.59
C GLU A 89 -2.28 5.23 15.69
N THR A 90 -3.59 5.43 15.66
CA THR A 90 -4.50 4.85 16.65
C THR A 90 -4.71 3.36 16.50
N ARG A 91 -4.44 2.80 15.33
CA ARG A 91 -4.65 1.38 15.03
C ARG A 91 -3.37 0.55 15.00
N TRP A 92 -2.23 1.20 15.08
CA TRP A 92 -0.93 0.57 14.89
C TRP A 92 -0.64 -0.52 15.90
N GLU A 93 -0.89 -0.27 17.19
CA GLU A 93 -0.61 -1.25 18.24
C GLU A 93 -1.44 -2.53 18.10
N LYS A 94 -2.70 -2.39 17.69
CA LYS A 94 -3.55 -3.54 17.44
C LYS A 94 -3.04 -4.38 16.26
N LEU A 95 -2.62 -3.72 15.20
CA LEU A 95 -2.05 -4.41 14.04
C LEU A 95 -0.76 -5.11 14.42
N ARG A 96 0.12 -4.44 15.13
CA ARG A 96 1.40 -5.00 15.56
C ARG A 96 1.20 -6.23 16.41
N SER A 97 0.26 -6.20 17.36
CA SER A 97 -0.08 -7.34 18.18
C SER A 97 -0.60 -8.52 17.35
N SER A 98 -1.43 -8.24 16.35
CA SER A 98 -1.98 -9.28 15.48
C SER A 98 -0.91 -9.98 14.66
N LEU A 99 0.20 -9.32 14.40
CA LEU A 99 1.30 -9.84 13.59
C LEU A 99 2.44 -10.41 14.44
N SER A 100 2.29 -10.47 15.75
CA SER A 100 3.38 -10.81 16.68
C SER A 100 4.02 -12.16 16.43
N GLU A 101 3.28 -13.15 15.95
CA GLU A 101 3.83 -14.50 15.73
C GLU A 101 4.80 -14.54 14.54
N TRP A 102 4.71 -13.58 13.63
CA TRP A 102 5.64 -13.48 12.49
C TRP A 102 6.70 -12.41 12.71
N SER A 103 6.61 -11.68 13.79
CA SER A 103 7.45 -10.52 14.05
C SER A 103 8.76 -10.93 14.70
N ARG A 104 9.85 -10.30 14.26
CA ARG A 104 11.12 -10.39 14.95
C ARG A 104 11.23 -9.21 15.90
N ALA A 105 11.67 -9.50 17.09
CA ALA A 105 11.89 -8.47 18.09
C ALA A 105 13.12 -7.60 17.72
#